data_4dc0a051942c62249bd2e525dd2481ca
#
_entry.id   4dc0a051942c62249bd2e525dd2481ca
#
_cell.length_a   1.000
_cell.length_b   1.000
_cell.length_c   1.000
_cell.angle_alpha   90.00
_cell.angle_beta   90.00
_cell.angle_gamma   90.00
#
_symmetry.space_group_name_H-M   'P 1'
#
loop_
_entity.id
_entity.type
_entity.pdbx_description
1 polymer ?
#
loop_
_entity_poly.entity_id
_entity_poly.type
_entity_poly.pdbx_seq_one_letter_code
_entity_poly.pdbx_strand_id
1 'polypeptide(L)'
;MQPRLYAGTKVAAGIALLMQTSACLKPEAFPPEPRIEFKSFTVYPAEDSASLVFTFTDGDGDIGLTDADSLPPYDANLYLEYFERQAGQWVNVDLGGRPDIPYRVPVLTPTGQNKTLEGEIAVALEPFSLSHGDADSIKYAVTLWDRALHVSNSVETGLIVVP
;
A
#
# COMPACT_ATOMS: atom_id res chain seq x y z
N MET A 1 -42.12 83.78 0.42
CA MET A 1 -41.89 82.63 1.30
C MET A 1 -41.85 81.39 0.40
N GLN A 2 -40.67 80.85 0.11
CA GLN A 2 -40.54 79.67 -0.73
C GLN A 2 -40.15 78.48 0.14
N PRO A 3 -40.76 77.32 -0.02
CA PRO A 3 -40.32 76.11 0.69
C PRO A 3 -39.17 75.43 -0.05
N ARG A 4 -38.14 75.09 0.72
CA ARG A 4 -36.96 74.33 0.27
C ARG A 4 -37.30 72.86 0.17
N LEU A 5 -37.12 72.26 -1.04
CA LEU A 5 -37.15 70.82 -1.29
C LEU A 5 -35.82 70.20 -0.82
N TYR A 6 -35.94 69.26 0.07
CA TYR A 6 -34.81 68.38 0.43
C TYR A 6 -34.81 67.14 -0.50
N ALA A 7 -33.75 67.00 -1.29
CA ALA A 7 -33.50 65.83 -2.07
C ALA A 7 -32.96 64.70 -1.18
N GLY A 8 -33.75 63.63 -1.01
CA GLY A 8 -33.32 62.47 -0.28
C GLY A 8 -32.44 61.54 -1.16
N THR A 9 -31.19 61.40 -0.79
CA THR A 9 -30.24 60.51 -1.42
C THR A 9 -30.56 59.05 -1.01
N LYS A 10 -31.02 58.26 -1.96
CA LYS A 10 -31.21 56.81 -1.72
C LYS A 10 -29.88 56.10 -1.84
N VAL A 11 -29.31 55.65 -0.71
CA VAL A 11 -28.16 54.74 -0.67
C VAL A 11 -28.67 53.34 -0.99
N ALA A 12 -28.32 52.83 -2.18
CA ALA A 12 -28.56 51.45 -2.54
C ALA A 12 -27.44 50.60 -1.94
N ALA A 13 -27.74 49.87 -0.85
CA ALA A 13 -26.85 48.89 -0.28
C ALA A 13 -26.87 47.61 -1.15
N GLY A 14 -25.84 47.44 -1.96
CA GLY A 14 -25.62 46.18 -2.72
C GLY A 14 -25.13 45.10 -1.78
N ILE A 15 -25.97 44.11 -1.48
CA ILE A 15 -25.58 42.90 -0.78
C ILE A 15 -24.87 41.99 -1.81
N ALA A 16 -23.54 41.95 -1.76
CA ALA A 16 -22.74 40.97 -2.50
C ALA A 16 -22.86 39.62 -1.80
N LEU A 17 -23.71 38.75 -2.33
CA LEU A 17 -23.84 37.35 -1.91
C LEU A 17 -22.60 36.58 -2.39
N LEU A 18 -21.59 36.39 -1.52
CA LEU A 18 -20.48 35.49 -1.76
C LEU A 18 -21.03 34.07 -1.76
N MET A 19 -21.23 33.51 -2.94
CA MET A 19 -21.41 32.05 -3.12
C MET A 19 -20.08 31.35 -2.81
N GLN A 20 -19.94 30.81 -1.61
CA GLN A 20 -18.88 29.87 -1.29
C GLN A 20 -19.18 28.58 -2.00
N THR A 21 -18.56 28.35 -3.15
CA THR A 21 -18.52 27.05 -3.77
C THR A 21 -17.64 26.15 -2.92
N SER A 22 -18.25 25.40 -2.01
CA SER A 22 -17.61 24.25 -1.39
C SER A 22 -17.31 23.24 -2.51
N ALA A 23 -16.12 23.30 -3.08
CA ALA A 23 -15.63 22.23 -3.94
C ALA A 23 -15.50 21.00 -3.02
N CYS A 24 -16.49 20.11 -3.06
CA CYS A 24 -16.32 18.76 -2.59
C CYS A 24 -15.21 18.15 -3.43
N LEU A 25 -13.98 18.10 -2.90
CA LEU A 25 -12.93 17.24 -3.47
C LEU A 25 -13.49 15.83 -3.43
N LYS A 26 -13.81 15.30 -4.62
CA LYS A 26 -14.20 13.91 -4.76
C LYS A 26 -13.01 13.09 -4.25
N PRO A 27 -13.18 12.20 -3.25
CA PRO A 27 -12.08 11.35 -2.81
C PRO A 27 -11.53 10.61 -4.02
N GLU A 28 -10.22 10.53 -4.12
CA GLU A 28 -9.55 9.74 -5.16
C GLU A 28 -10.03 8.30 -5.01
N ALA A 29 -10.68 7.80 -6.04
CA ALA A 29 -11.16 6.44 -6.07
C ALA A 29 -10.03 5.58 -6.63
N PHE A 30 -9.35 4.80 -5.79
CA PHE A 30 -8.41 3.78 -6.24
C PHE A 30 -9.15 2.67 -6.99
N PRO A 31 -8.45 1.97 -7.91
CA PRO A 31 -8.96 0.74 -8.51
C PRO A 31 -9.28 -0.32 -7.45
N PRO A 32 -10.24 -1.24 -7.70
CA PRO A 32 -10.46 -2.38 -6.81
C PRO A 32 -9.26 -3.33 -6.74
N GLU A 33 -8.43 -3.38 -7.80
CA GLU A 33 -7.20 -4.15 -7.78
C GLU A 33 -6.17 -3.49 -6.85
N PRO A 34 -5.53 -4.23 -5.93
CA PRO A 34 -4.53 -3.68 -5.04
C PRO A 34 -3.30 -3.20 -5.83
N ARG A 35 -2.71 -2.11 -5.39
CA ARG A 35 -1.45 -1.57 -5.92
C ARG A 35 -0.44 -1.44 -4.80
N ILE A 36 0.79 -1.87 -5.04
CA ILE A 36 1.88 -1.79 -4.07
C ILE A 36 3.07 -0.99 -4.63
N GLU A 37 3.84 -0.35 -3.71
CA GLU A 37 5.08 0.34 -4.04
C GLU A 37 6.13 0.03 -2.97
N PHE A 38 7.34 -0.33 -3.41
CA PHE A 38 8.45 -0.61 -2.49
C PHE A 38 8.81 0.66 -1.70
N LYS A 39 8.99 0.51 -0.38
CA LYS A 39 9.37 1.60 0.51
C LYS A 39 10.78 1.46 1.05
N SER A 40 11.08 0.34 1.70
CA SER A 40 12.41 0.12 2.31
C SER A 40 12.69 -1.35 2.59
N PHE A 41 13.98 -1.67 2.66
CA PHE A 41 14.49 -2.92 3.21
C PHE A 41 15.58 -2.61 4.25
N THR A 42 15.44 -3.15 5.44
CA THR A 42 16.37 -2.89 6.55
C THR A 42 16.80 -4.21 7.17
N VAL A 43 18.11 -4.41 7.27
CA VAL A 43 18.70 -5.58 7.97
C VAL A 43 19.05 -5.20 9.39
N TYR A 44 18.78 -6.09 10.33
CA TYR A 44 19.11 -6.00 11.74
C TYR A 44 20.05 -7.16 12.14
N PRO A 45 21.37 -7.03 11.90
CA PRO A 45 22.30 -8.14 12.07
C PRO A 45 22.38 -8.68 13.49
N ALA A 46 22.19 -7.82 14.50
CA ALA A 46 22.24 -8.22 15.91
C ALA A 46 21.07 -9.13 16.33
N GLU A 47 19.95 -9.01 15.62
CA GLU A 47 18.71 -9.76 15.86
C GLU A 47 18.50 -10.89 14.84
N ASP A 48 19.44 -11.08 13.92
CA ASP A 48 19.31 -11.99 12.79
C ASP A 48 17.96 -11.82 12.07
N SER A 49 17.60 -10.58 11.79
CA SER A 49 16.32 -10.24 11.17
C SER A 49 16.44 -9.20 10.08
N ALA A 50 15.43 -9.12 9.22
CA ALA A 50 15.27 -8.03 8.28
C ALA A 50 13.79 -7.63 8.17
N SER A 51 13.55 -6.39 7.77
CA SER A 51 12.20 -5.87 7.53
C SER A 51 12.09 -5.36 6.09
N LEU A 52 11.15 -5.91 5.36
CA LEU A 52 10.71 -5.44 4.05
C LEU A 52 9.43 -4.63 4.23
N VAL A 53 9.43 -3.37 3.80
CA VAL A 53 8.26 -2.48 3.89
C VAL A 53 7.85 -2.03 2.51
N PHE A 54 6.55 -2.09 2.25
CA PHE A 54 5.91 -1.54 1.06
C PHE A 54 4.62 -0.82 1.41
N THR A 55 4.23 0.17 0.61
CA THR A 55 2.93 0.82 0.70
C THR A 55 1.93 0.09 -0.17
N PHE A 56 0.64 0.21 0.15
CA PHE A 56 -0.43 -0.32 -0.67
C PHE A 56 -1.61 0.65 -0.76
N THR A 57 -2.37 0.52 -1.85
CA THR A 57 -3.70 1.10 -2.02
C THR A 57 -4.64 0.02 -2.53
N ASP A 58 -5.91 0.10 -2.13
CA ASP A 58 -6.97 -0.83 -2.52
C ASP A 58 -8.33 -0.12 -2.49
N GLY A 59 -9.06 -0.18 -3.60
CA GLY A 59 -10.23 0.66 -3.80
C GLY A 59 -11.50 0.16 -3.15
N ASP A 60 -11.70 -1.13 -2.99
CA ASP A 60 -12.89 -1.74 -2.39
C ASP A 60 -12.63 -2.27 -0.97
N GLY A 61 -11.36 -2.26 -0.52
CA GLY A 61 -10.97 -2.44 0.88
C GLY A 61 -11.14 -3.86 1.37
N ASP A 62 -10.82 -4.82 0.53
CA ASP A 62 -10.97 -6.22 0.88
C ASP A 62 -9.64 -6.97 1.07
N ILE A 63 -8.53 -6.23 1.30
CA ILE A 63 -7.25 -6.82 1.67
C ILE A 63 -7.34 -7.55 3.01
N GLY A 64 -6.72 -8.72 3.02
CA GLY A 64 -6.51 -9.51 4.23
C GLY A 64 -7.38 -10.75 4.33
N LEU A 65 -6.88 -11.72 5.09
CA LEU A 65 -7.51 -13.01 5.31
C LEU A 65 -7.94 -13.16 6.77
N THR A 66 -9.09 -13.78 6.98
CA THR A 66 -9.56 -14.13 8.33
C THR A 66 -8.90 -15.43 8.82
N ASP A 67 -8.96 -15.71 10.12
CA ASP A 67 -8.45 -16.97 10.68
C ASP A 67 -9.15 -18.22 10.10
N ALA A 68 -10.37 -18.07 9.58
CA ALA A 68 -11.12 -19.14 8.93
C ALA A 68 -10.63 -19.44 7.50
N ASP A 69 -9.94 -18.49 6.86
CA ASP A 69 -9.40 -18.62 5.52
C ASP A 69 -8.08 -19.41 5.60
N SER A 70 -8.13 -20.74 5.54
CA SER A 70 -6.97 -21.61 5.76
C SER A 70 -6.68 -22.59 4.62
N LEU A 71 -7.50 -22.58 3.58
CA LEU A 71 -7.36 -23.46 2.43
C LEU A 71 -7.17 -22.65 1.14
N PRO A 72 -6.40 -23.19 0.17
CA PRO A 72 -6.25 -22.54 -1.14
C PRO A 72 -7.61 -22.21 -1.78
N PRO A 73 -7.73 -21.01 -2.41
CA PRO A 73 -6.68 -20.02 -2.67
C PRO A 73 -6.46 -19.00 -1.54
N TYR A 74 -7.07 -19.18 -0.38
CA TYR A 74 -7.04 -18.23 0.75
C TYR A 74 -6.11 -18.66 1.90
N ASP A 75 -5.18 -19.57 1.64
CA ASP A 75 -4.15 -19.98 2.61
C ASP A 75 -3.04 -18.93 2.78
N ALA A 76 -2.82 -18.09 1.78
CA ALA A 76 -1.91 -16.95 1.79
C ALA A 76 -2.42 -15.84 0.85
N ASN A 77 -1.96 -14.62 1.05
CA ASN A 77 -2.34 -13.48 0.23
C ASN A 77 -1.20 -12.48 -0.03
N LEU A 78 -0.01 -12.79 0.45
CA LEU A 78 1.20 -12.04 0.18
C LEU A 78 2.30 -13.04 -0.16
N TYR A 79 2.99 -12.81 -1.27
CA TYR A 79 3.97 -13.73 -1.81
C TYR A 79 5.28 -13.00 -2.06
N LEU A 80 6.39 -13.56 -1.56
CA LEU A 80 7.73 -13.10 -1.80
C LEU A 80 8.48 -14.11 -2.65
N GLU A 81 8.89 -13.72 -3.84
CA GLU A 81 9.84 -14.47 -4.64
C GLU A 81 11.26 -14.07 -4.22
N TYR A 82 12.12 -15.04 -4.00
CA TYR A 82 13.49 -14.84 -3.58
C TYR A 82 14.46 -15.07 -4.74
N PHE A 83 15.39 -14.15 -4.92
CA PHE A 83 16.40 -14.22 -5.98
C PHE A 83 17.79 -14.04 -5.42
N GLU A 84 18.72 -14.87 -5.89
CA GLU A 84 20.16 -14.74 -5.65
C GLU A 84 20.87 -14.26 -6.92
N ARG A 85 21.97 -13.55 -6.72
CA ARG A 85 22.83 -13.18 -7.81
C ARG A 85 23.87 -14.28 -8.05
N GLN A 86 23.69 -15.08 -9.09
CA GLN A 86 24.56 -16.19 -9.47
C GLN A 86 25.24 -15.89 -10.82
N ALA A 87 26.59 -15.84 -10.84
CA ALA A 87 27.36 -15.50 -12.04
C ALA A 87 26.92 -14.20 -12.75
N GLY A 88 26.47 -13.21 -11.96
CA GLY A 88 26.02 -11.92 -12.47
C GLY A 88 24.55 -11.88 -12.94
N GLN A 89 23.83 -12.99 -12.91
CA GLN A 89 22.43 -13.08 -13.27
C GLN A 89 21.57 -13.28 -12.01
N TRP A 90 20.33 -12.77 -12.03
CA TRP A 90 19.35 -13.03 -11.00
C TRP A 90 18.66 -14.37 -11.26
N VAL A 91 18.74 -15.26 -10.30
CA VAL A 91 18.13 -16.59 -10.35
C VAL A 91 17.10 -16.69 -9.24
N ASN A 92 15.85 -17.01 -9.59
CA ASN A 92 14.84 -17.33 -8.59
C ASN A 92 15.23 -18.65 -7.91
N VAL A 93 15.27 -18.65 -6.59
CA VAL A 93 15.67 -19.80 -5.78
C VAL A 93 14.47 -20.33 -5.03
N ASP A 94 14.19 -21.59 -5.25
CA ASP A 94 13.15 -22.32 -4.56
C ASP A 94 13.59 -22.60 -3.09
N LEU A 95 12.87 -22.04 -2.14
CA LEU A 95 13.11 -22.21 -0.71
C LEU A 95 12.12 -23.21 -0.10
N GLY A 96 12.13 -24.46 -0.57
CA GLY A 96 11.35 -25.54 0.03
C GLY A 96 10.23 -26.11 -0.84
N GLY A 97 10.41 -26.15 -2.16
CA GLY A 97 9.50 -26.76 -3.12
C GLY A 97 8.46 -25.78 -3.68
N ARG A 98 8.68 -24.46 -3.46
CA ARG A 98 7.85 -23.37 -4.00
C ARG A 98 8.74 -22.24 -4.51
N PRO A 99 8.37 -21.59 -5.62
CA PRO A 99 9.10 -20.44 -6.15
C PRO A 99 8.88 -19.17 -5.31
N ASP A 100 7.95 -19.20 -4.36
CA ASP A 100 7.53 -18.10 -3.52
C ASP A 100 7.44 -18.48 -2.04
N ILE A 101 7.62 -17.48 -1.17
CA ILE A 101 7.43 -17.59 0.28
C ILE A 101 6.05 -16.97 0.59
N PRO A 102 5.08 -17.78 1.05
CA PRO A 102 3.75 -17.29 1.34
C PRO A 102 3.68 -16.62 2.71
N TYR A 103 3.01 -15.49 2.77
CA TYR A 103 2.66 -14.78 4.00
C TYR A 103 1.15 -14.53 4.06
N ARG A 104 0.68 -14.21 5.25
CA ARG A 104 -0.71 -13.84 5.49
C ARG A 104 -0.79 -12.42 6.02
N VAL A 105 -1.48 -11.57 5.31
CA VAL A 105 -1.89 -10.26 5.81
C VAL A 105 -3.26 -10.45 6.47
N PRO A 106 -3.44 -10.07 7.73
CA PRO A 106 -4.74 -10.16 8.39
C PRO A 106 -5.74 -9.17 7.78
N VAL A 107 -7.03 -9.40 8.02
CA VAL A 107 -8.08 -8.49 7.52
C VAL A 107 -7.86 -7.07 7.99
N LEU A 108 -7.74 -6.16 7.03
CA LEU A 108 -7.68 -4.72 7.22
C LEU A 108 -9.03 -4.15 6.83
N THR A 109 -9.98 -4.11 7.77
CA THR A 109 -11.33 -3.63 7.46
C THR A 109 -11.45 -2.13 7.74
N PRO A 110 -11.72 -1.31 6.72
CA PRO A 110 -11.97 0.11 6.91
C PRO A 110 -13.27 0.33 7.67
N THR A 111 -13.26 1.28 8.60
CA THR A 111 -14.46 1.71 9.31
C THR A 111 -15.17 2.82 8.53
N GLY A 112 -16.50 2.70 8.35
CA GLY A 112 -17.29 3.72 7.67
C GLY A 112 -17.78 3.33 6.27
N GLN A 113 -18.25 4.32 5.51
CA GLN A 113 -18.83 4.11 4.19
C GLN A 113 -17.78 4.04 3.06
N ASN A 114 -16.63 4.66 3.25
CA ASN A 114 -15.51 4.55 2.32
C ASN A 114 -14.74 3.25 2.61
N LYS A 115 -14.66 2.39 1.63
CA LYS A 115 -13.97 1.10 1.71
C LYS A 115 -12.52 1.15 1.27
N THR A 116 -12.11 2.23 0.64
CA THR A 116 -10.72 2.42 0.19
C THR A 116 -9.74 2.24 1.34
N LEU A 117 -8.74 1.41 1.10
CA LEU A 117 -7.61 1.18 1.99
C LEU A 117 -6.33 1.80 1.42
N GLU A 118 -5.55 2.39 2.30
CA GLU A 118 -4.21 2.88 2.03
C GLU A 118 -3.38 2.69 3.29
N GLY A 119 -2.14 2.21 3.14
CA GLY A 119 -1.28 1.97 4.29
C GLY A 119 0.06 1.37 3.95
N GLU A 120 0.69 0.81 4.97
CA GLU A 120 1.99 0.15 4.88
C GLU A 120 1.91 -1.25 5.45
N ILE A 121 2.60 -2.19 4.81
CA ILE A 121 2.80 -3.54 5.30
C ILE A 121 4.30 -3.74 5.51
N ALA A 122 4.67 -4.19 6.72
CA ALA A 122 6.02 -4.61 7.06
C ALA A 122 6.05 -6.13 7.20
N VAL A 123 6.92 -6.77 6.42
CA VAL A 123 7.17 -8.21 6.48
C VAL A 123 8.46 -8.43 7.24
N ALA A 124 8.40 -9.19 8.32
CA ALA A 124 9.59 -9.64 9.03
C ALA A 124 10.14 -10.91 8.38
N LEU A 125 11.46 -10.92 8.18
CA LEU A 125 12.24 -12.07 7.73
C LEU A 125 13.10 -12.53 8.90
N GLU A 126 12.70 -13.61 9.57
CA GLU A 126 13.32 -14.12 10.80
C GLU A 126 13.34 -15.65 10.78
N PRO A 127 14.49 -16.28 10.95
CA PRO A 127 15.85 -15.68 10.98
C PRO A 127 16.31 -15.29 9.56
N PHE A 128 16.86 -14.09 9.42
CA PHE A 128 17.29 -13.58 8.11
C PHE A 128 18.46 -14.38 7.54
N SER A 129 19.41 -14.83 8.38
CA SER A 129 20.54 -15.66 7.98
C SER A 129 20.14 -16.95 7.27
N LEU A 130 19.00 -17.54 7.62
CA LEU A 130 18.47 -18.73 6.95
C LEU A 130 17.71 -18.42 5.65
N SER A 131 17.33 -17.17 5.46
CA SER A 131 16.56 -16.76 4.27
C SER A 131 17.43 -16.45 3.05
N HIS A 132 18.74 -16.37 3.20
CA HIS A 132 19.66 -16.05 2.10
C HIS A 132 20.85 -17.02 1.95
N GLY A 133 21.03 -17.98 2.87
CA GLY A 133 22.12 -18.95 2.81
C GLY A 133 23.50 -18.28 2.67
N ASP A 134 24.31 -18.75 1.70
CA ASP A 134 25.66 -18.25 1.41
C ASP A 134 25.68 -17.16 0.32
N ALA A 135 24.52 -16.64 -0.10
CA ALA A 135 24.46 -15.60 -1.12
C ALA A 135 25.02 -14.28 -0.60
N ASP A 136 25.79 -13.58 -1.44
CA ASP A 136 26.35 -12.25 -1.14
C ASP A 136 25.45 -11.10 -1.59
N SER A 137 24.59 -11.37 -2.55
CA SER A 137 23.66 -10.40 -3.13
C SER A 137 22.33 -11.05 -3.47
N ILE A 138 21.28 -10.49 -2.91
CA ILE A 138 19.91 -10.99 -3.03
C ILE A 138 18.93 -9.90 -3.44
N LYS A 139 17.74 -10.26 -3.82
CA LYS A 139 16.55 -9.40 -3.92
C LYS A 139 15.27 -10.19 -3.68
N TYR A 140 14.23 -9.49 -3.35
CA TYR A 140 12.87 -10.03 -3.28
C TYR A 140 11.98 -9.33 -4.30
N ALA A 141 11.05 -10.06 -4.89
CA ALA A 141 9.88 -9.52 -5.58
C ALA A 141 8.63 -9.82 -4.74
N VAL A 142 7.71 -8.87 -4.66
CA VAL A 142 6.53 -8.94 -3.80
C VAL A 142 5.28 -8.79 -4.63
N THR A 143 4.27 -9.62 -4.37
CA THR A 143 2.91 -9.48 -4.87
C THR A 143 1.91 -9.62 -3.73
N LEU A 144 0.82 -8.85 -3.77
CA LEU A 144 -0.26 -8.85 -2.79
C LEU A 144 -1.57 -9.22 -3.50
N TRP A 145 -2.37 -10.08 -2.86
CA TRP A 145 -3.68 -10.49 -3.35
C TRP A 145 -4.76 -10.00 -2.40
N ASP A 146 -5.88 -9.57 -2.95
CA ASP A 146 -7.11 -9.28 -2.20
C ASP A 146 -8.00 -10.54 -2.05
N ARG A 147 -9.15 -10.41 -1.40
CA ARG A 147 -10.11 -11.49 -1.24
C ARG A 147 -10.92 -11.79 -2.50
N ALA A 148 -11.01 -10.85 -3.43
CA ALA A 148 -11.58 -11.08 -4.75
C ALA A 148 -10.61 -11.79 -5.69
N LEU A 149 -9.37 -12.07 -5.21
CA LEU A 149 -8.26 -12.70 -5.95
C LEU A 149 -7.70 -11.81 -7.08
N HIS A 150 -7.87 -10.49 -6.96
CA HIS A 150 -7.09 -9.59 -7.79
C HIS A 150 -5.65 -9.57 -7.30
N VAL A 151 -4.73 -9.51 -8.25
CA VAL A 151 -3.29 -9.52 -7.98
C VAL A 151 -2.73 -8.12 -8.20
N SER A 152 -1.97 -7.62 -7.25
CA SER A 152 -1.26 -6.35 -7.38
C SER A 152 -0.21 -6.39 -8.49
N ASN A 153 0.34 -5.22 -8.84
CA ASN A 153 1.63 -5.18 -9.50
C ASN A 153 2.70 -5.86 -8.65
N SER A 154 3.76 -6.37 -9.27
CA SER A 154 4.96 -6.84 -8.56
C SER A 154 5.92 -5.67 -8.33
N VAL A 155 6.54 -5.62 -7.13
CA VAL A 155 7.61 -4.68 -6.79
C VAL A 155 8.85 -5.42 -6.31
N GLU A 156 10.04 -4.88 -6.65
CA GLU A 156 11.32 -5.47 -6.26
C GLU A 156 12.03 -4.59 -5.22
N THR A 157 12.77 -5.22 -4.31
CA THR A 157 13.58 -4.51 -3.30
C THR A 157 14.82 -3.83 -3.90
N GLY A 158 15.18 -4.15 -5.14
CA GLY A 158 16.51 -3.85 -5.64
C GLY A 158 17.58 -4.79 -5.06
N LEU A 159 18.85 -4.47 -5.31
CA LEU A 159 19.98 -5.26 -4.80
C LEU A 159 20.15 -5.04 -3.30
N ILE A 160 20.19 -6.14 -2.55
CA ILE A 160 20.53 -6.18 -1.13
C ILE A 160 21.88 -6.89 -1.02
N VAL A 161 22.86 -6.21 -0.41
CA VAL A 161 24.14 -6.84 -0.04
C VAL A 161 23.95 -7.48 1.32
N VAL A 162 24.20 -8.76 1.40
CA VAL A 162 24.11 -9.52 2.65
C VAL A 162 25.39 -9.32 3.45
N PRO A 163 25.31 -9.03 4.78
CA PRO A 163 26.47 -8.80 5.63
C PRO A 163 27.34 -10.03 5.83
#